data_8cec474498007bae3d1ffa430e62f02e
#
_entry.id   8cec474498007bae3d1ffa430e62f02e
#
_cell.length_a   1.000
_cell.length_b   1.000
_cell.length_c   1.000
_cell.angle_alpha   90.00
_cell.angle_beta   90.00
_cell.angle_gamma   90.00
#
_symmetry.space_group_name_H-M   'P 1'
#
loop_
_entity.id
_entity.type
_entity.pdbx_description
1 polymer ?
#
loop_
_entity_poly.entity_id
_entity_poly.type
_entity_poly.pdbx_seq_one_letter_code
_entity_poly.pdbx_strand_id
1 'polypeptide(L)'
;VSAMGFGCMGLNHHRSQHPGKEQAIALIREAIERGVTLFDTAESYGYHKNEKLMGEALKGYEGRVFVSSKFGHKFVNGVQIKTEEDSTPANIRRVCENSLRNLGVETLGIFYQHRIDPNTSVEVVADTVKELIREGKVLHFGLCEVNAETIRRAHAVCPVTAIQSEYHFMHRNVEENVLPVCEELGIGFVPYSPLNRGFLGGMINEYTRFEAANDNRQTLPRFQPDAIRANMRIVEVLNVFGRTRGITPAQVALAWLMNKKPFIVPIPGTTKLSHLEENLRAAEIRFTESEMRELEEAVAAIPVIGSRYDALQESKVQK
;
A
#
# COMPACT_ATOMS: atom_id res chain seq x y z
N VAL A 1 14.58 -1.19 -6.42
CA VAL A 1 13.38 -0.38 -6.76
C VAL A 1 13.64 1.08 -6.42
N SER A 2 12.84 2.01 -6.98
CA SER A 2 12.86 3.43 -6.62
C SER A 2 12.55 3.65 -5.14
N ALA A 3 12.98 4.79 -4.58
CA ALA A 3 12.72 5.13 -3.16
C ALA A 3 11.22 5.21 -2.81
N MET A 4 10.38 5.38 -3.82
CA MET A 4 8.92 5.41 -3.72
C MET A 4 8.32 4.58 -4.86
N GLY A 5 7.32 3.76 -4.56
CA GLY A 5 6.51 3.07 -5.56
C GLY A 5 5.21 3.82 -5.87
N PHE A 6 4.37 3.23 -6.72
CA PHE A 6 3.07 3.77 -7.10
C PHE A 6 1.94 2.78 -6.77
N GLY A 7 1.02 3.18 -5.90
CA GLY A 7 -0.18 2.42 -5.56
C GLY A 7 -1.28 2.61 -6.59
N CYS A 8 -1.63 1.57 -7.35
CA CYS A 8 -2.54 1.67 -8.49
C CYS A 8 -4.03 1.56 -8.13
N MET A 9 -4.37 1.18 -6.89
CA MET A 9 -5.76 0.92 -6.48
C MET A 9 -6.72 2.06 -6.84
N GLY A 10 -6.34 3.31 -6.54
CA GLY A 10 -7.21 4.48 -6.73
C GLY A 10 -7.49 4.85 -8.19
N LEU A 11 -6.84 4.23 -9.16
CA LEU A 11 -7.04 4.53 -10.58
C LEU A 11 -8.41 4.03 -11.10
N ASN A 12 -8.98 2.99 -10.50
CA ASN A 12 -10.30 2.46 -10.87
C ASN A 12 -11.01 1.67 -9.75
N HIS A 13 -10.60 1.85 -8.48
CA HIS A 13 -11.18 1.11 -7.36
C HIS A 13 -11.22 1.95 -6.07
N HIS A 14 -12.33 1.88 -5.32
CA HIS A 14 -12.51 2.45 -3.97
C HIS A 14 -12.23 3.95 -3.80
N ARG A 15 -12.41 4.79 -4.82
CA ARG A 15 -12.32 6.26 -4.72
C ARG A 15 -13.49 6.89 -5.48
N SER A 16 -13.93 8.06 -5.04
CA SER A 16 -15.13 8.74 -5.58
C SER A 16 -15.03 9.00 -7.07
N GLN A 17 -13.89 9.49 -7.52
CA GLN A 17 -13.66 9.83 -8.92
C GLN A 17 -12.45 9.08 -9.45
N HIS A 18 -12.65 8.37 -10.54
CA HIS A 18 -11.58 7.72 -11.27
C HIS A 18 -11.23 8.54 -12.52
N PRO A 19 -9.96 8.61 -12.92
CA PRO A 19 -9.59 9.13 -14.22
C PRO A 19 -10.17 8.22 -15.32
N GLY A 20 -10.39 8.77 -16.51
CA GLY A 20 -10.64 7.95 -17.68
C GLY A 20 -9.48 6.98 -17.93
N LYS A 21 -9.73 5.89 -18.67
CA LYS A 21 -8.74 4.85 -18.95
C LYS A 21 -7.44 5.42 -19.52
N GLU A 22 -7.55 6.27 -20.53
CA GLU A 22 -6.41 6.90 -21.21
C GLU A 22 -5.61 7.80 -20.26
N GLN A 23 -6.29 8.52 -19.39
CA GLN A 23 -5.64 9.37 -18.38
C GLN A 23 -4.91 8.53 -17.33
N ALA A 24 -5.50 7.41 -16.90
CA ALA A 24 -4.85 6.48 -15.97
C ALA A 24 -3.59 5.86 -16.59
N ILE A 25 -3.67 5.41 -17.84
CA ILE A 25 -2.52 4.89 -18.58
C ILE A 25 -1.42 5.95 -18.72
N ALA A 26 -1.79 7.17 -19.11
CA ALA A 26 -0.84 8.28 -19.23
C ALA A 26 -0.14 8.56 -17.89
N LEU A 27 -0.89 8.58 -16.78
CA LEU A 27 -0.33 8.83 -15.45
C LEU A 27 0.66 7.72 -15.01
N ILE A 28 0.34 6.46 -15.28
CA ILE A 28 1.26 5.33 -15.01
C ILE A 28 2.55 5.51 -15.80
N ARG A 29 2.47 5.80 -17.09
CA ARG A 29 3.63 6.04 -17.97
C ARG A 29 4.45 7.23 -17.52
N GLU A 30 3.80 8.33 -17.14
CA GLU A 30 4.47 9.49 -16.55
C GLU A 30 5.24 9.14 -15.26
N ALA A 31 4.68 8.25 -14.43
CA ALA A 31 5.39 7.78 -13.24
C ALA A 31 6.65 6.99 -13.61
N ILE A 32 6.58 6.12 -14.64
CA ILE A 32 7.74 5.35 -15.13
C ILE A 32 8.81 6.30 -15.68
N GLU A 33 8.44 7.27 -16.50
CA GLU A 33 9.38 8.23 -17.08
C GLU A 33 10.05 9.13 -16.01
N ARG A 34 9.39 9.31 -14.85
CA ARG A 34 9.96 9.99 -13.68
C ARG A 34 10.73 9.07 -12.74
N GLY A 35 11.02 7.84 -13.17
CA GLY A 35 11.88 6.90 -12.45
C GLY A 35 11.20 6.04 -11.39
N VAL A 36 9.88 5.97 -11.35
CA VAL A 36 9.18 4.99 -10.51
C VAL A 36 9.35 3.60 -11.10
N THR A 37 9.86 2.67 -10.30
CA THR A 37 10.13 1.30 -10.74
C THR A 37 9.28 0.24 -10.04
N LEU A 38 8.54 0.58 -8.97
CA LEU A 38 7.63 -0.32 -8.26
C LEU A 38 6.19 0.12 -8.44
N PHE A 39 5.36 -0.76 -9.01
CA PHE A 39 3.92 -0.55 -9.19
C PHE A 39 3.13 -1.64 -8.47
N ASP A 40 2.17 -1.22 -7.63
CA ASP A 40 1.40 -2.13 -6.78
C ASP A 40 -0.06 -2.21 -7.21
N THR A 41 -0.52 -3.43 -7.51
CA THR A 41 -1.91 -3.76 -7.83
C THR A 41 -2.39 -4.99 -7.03
N ALA A 42 -3.57 -5.52 -7.34
CA ALA A 42 -4.11 -6.75 -6.76
C ALA A 42 -5.24 -7.33 -7.63
N GLU A 43 -5.44 -8.66 -7.56
CA GLU A 43 -6.61 -9.34 -8.14
C GLU A 43 -7.92 -8.67 -7.72
N SER A 44 -8.01 -8.30 -6.44
CA SER A 44 -9.23 -7.74 -5.82
C SER A 44 -9.56 -6.33 -6.27
N TYR A 45 -8.65 -5.59 -6.87
CA TYR A 45 -8.91 -4.22 -7.29
C TYR A 45 -9.81 -4.19 -8.53
N GLY A 46 -11.13 -4.06 -8.27
CA GLY A 46 -12.17 -4.13 -9.28
C GLY A 46 -12.26 -5.50 -9.97
N TYR A 47 -11.84 -6.57 -9.30
CA TYR A 47 -11.75 -7.94 -9.80
C TYR A 47 -11.10 -7.99 -11.18
N HIS A 48 -9.78 -7.96 -11.20
CA HIS A 48 -8.90 -7.95 -12.37
C HIS A 48 -8.88 -6.66 -13.22
N LYS A 49 -9.80 -5.70 -13.02
CA LYS A 49 -9.85 -4.49 -13.85
C LYS A 49 -8.59 -3.64 -13.70
N ASN A 50 -8.03 -3.59 -12.48
CA ASN A 50 -6.82 -2.81 -12.21
C ASN A 50 -5.59 -3.46 -12.86
N GLU A 51 -5.45 -4.78 -12.76
CA GLU A 51 -4.37 -5.52 -13.43
C GLU A 51 -4.42 -5.34 -14.96
N LYS A 52 -5.61 -5.41 -15.57
CA LYS A 52 -5.76 -5.18 -17.03
C LYS A 52 -5.40 -3.76 -17.43
N LEU A 53 -5.80 -2.76 -16.64
CA LEU A 53 -5.40 -1.36 -16.87
C LEU A 53 -3.88 -1.21 -16.80
N MET A 54 -3.25 -1.82 -15.79
CA MET A 54 -1.81 -1.84 -15.65
C MET A 54 -1.13 -2.52 -16.84
N GLY A 55 -1.59 -3.70 -17.27
CA GLY A 55 -1.05 -4.42 -18.41
C GLY A 55 -1.06 -3.60 -19.70
N GLU A 56 -2.11 -2.80 -19.93
CA GLU A 56 -2.14 -1.88 -21.06
C GLU A 56 -1.15 -0.73 -20.92
N ALA A 57 -0.99 -0.20 -19.70
CA ALA A 57 -0.06 0.90 -19.45
C ALA A 57 1.40 0.48 -19.60
N LEU A 58 1.71 -0.77 -19.25
CA LEU A 58 3.08 -1.32 -19.24
C LEU A 58 3.58 -1.76 -20.62
N LYS A 59 2.73 -1.82 -21.64
CA LYS A 59 3.18 -2.15 -23.00
C LYS A 59 4.25 -1.18 -23.50
N GLY A 60 5.42 -1.75 -23.83
CA GLY A 60 6.62 -1.00 -24.22
C GLY A 60 7.52 -0.57 -23.06
N TYR A 61 7.20 -1.01 -21.82
CA TYR A 61 8.01 -0.77 -20.62
C TYR A 61 8.50 -2.05 -19.96
N GLU A 62 8.48 -3.16 -20.69
CA GLU A 62 8.89 -4.48 -20.23
C GLU A 62 10.34 -4.44 -19.70
N GLY A 63 10.56 -5.01 -18.52
CA GLY A 63 11.88 -5.02 -17.87
C GLY A 63 12.31 -3.70 -17.20
N ARG A 64 11.57 -2.60 -17.37
CA ARG A 64 11.87 -1.32 -16.71
C ARG A 64 11.27 -1.21 -15.29
N VAL A 65 10.27 -2.01 -15.00
CA VAL A 65 9.49 -1.90 -13.76
C VAL A 65 9.25 -3.25 -13.10
N PHE A 66 9.07 -3.23 -11.77
CA PHE A 66 8.58 -4.35 -10.99
C PHE A 66 7.11 -4.15 -10.69
N VAL A 67 6.29 -5.13 -11.03
CA VAL A 67 4.86 -5.12 -10.71
C VAL A 67 4.59 -6.10 -9.60
N SER A 68 3.97 -5.62 -8.52
CA SER A 68 3.44 -6.47 -7.47
C SER A 68 1.94 -6.69 -7.65
N SER A 69 1.49 -7.91 -7.39
CA SER A 69 0.07 -8.24 -7.28
C SER A 69 -0.19 -9.08 -6.03
N LYS A 70 -1.46 -9.33 -5.72
CA LYS A 70 -1.86 -9.94 -4.46
C LYS A 70 -2.94 -11.01 -4.66
N PHE A 71 -2.88 -12.06 -3.83
CA PHE A 71 -3.85 -13.15 -3.75
C PHE A 71 -4.44 -13.28 -2.34
N GLY A 72 -5.41 -14.16 -2.16
CA GLY A 72 -5.89 -14.59 -0.85
C GLY A 72 -7.32 -14.19 -0.55
N HIS A 73 -7.92 -13.25 -1.29
CA HIS A 73 -9.35 -12.99 -1.15
C HIS A 73 -10.18 -14.07 -1.86
N LYS A 74 -11.30 -14.45 -1.24
CA LYS A 74 -12.23 -15.40 -1.86
C LYS A 74 -13.19 -14.70 -2.80
N PHE A 75 -13.30 -15.24 -4.01
CA PHE A 75 -14.26 -14.78 -5.02
C PHE A 75 -15.18 -15.94 -5.47
N VAL A 76 -16.47 -15.65 -5.59
CA VAL A 76 -17.44 -16.56 -6.20
C VAL A 76 -18.15 -15.79 -7.32
N ASN A 77 -18.08 -16.29 -8.54
CA ASN A 77 -18.63 -15.64 -9.75
C ASN A 77 -18.23 -14.15 -9.90
N GLY A 78 -16.98 -13.82 -9.56
CA GLY A 78 -16.45 -12.45 -9.65
C GLY A 78 -16.85 -11.50 -8.51
N VAL A 79 -17.59 -12.01 -7.50
CA VAL A 79 -17.99 -11.25 -6.31
C VAL A 79 -17.12 -11.67 -5.13
N GLN A 80 -16.50 -10.71 -4.46
CA GLN A 80 -15.70 -10.98 -3.27
C GLN A 80 -16.59 -11.39 -2.09
N ILE A 81 -16.27 -12.51 -1.46
CA ILE A 81 -16.87 -12.93 -0.19
C ILE A 81 -16.08 -12.27 0.93
N LYS A 82 -16.60 -11.14 1.43
CA LYS A 82 -15.88 -10.28 2.38
C LYS A 82 -15.60 -10.93 3.75
N THR A 83 -16.25 -12.04 4.07
CA THR A 83 -16.10 -12.77 5.34
C THR A 83 -15.10 -13.92 5.28
N GLU A 84 -14.60 -14.24 4.09
CA GLU A 84 -13.74 -15.40 3.86
C GLU A 84 -12.51 -15.03 3.03
N GLU A 85 -11.43 -15.74 3.31
CA GLU A 85 -10.21 -15.71 2.50
C GLU A 85 -9.99 -17.09 1.87
N ASP A 86 -9.18 -17.15 0.81
CA ASP A 86 -8.81 -18.39 0.14
C ASP A 86 -7.34 -18.31 -0.29
N SER A 87 -6.47 -18.87 0.54
CA SER A 87 -5.04 -19.04 0.25
C SER A 87 -4.68 -20.51 0.02
N THR A 88 -5.62 -21.33 -0.46
CA THR A 88 -5.32 -22.70 -0.88
C THR A 88 -4.30 -22.70 -2.03
N PRO A 89 -3.41 -23.71 -2.12
CA PRO A 89 -2.45 -23.83 -3.22
C PRO A 89 -3.08 -23.73 -4.61
N ALA A 90 -4.26 -24.31 -4.79
CA ALA A 90 -4.99 -24.24 -6.05
C ALA A 90 -5.40 -22.80 -6.39
N ASN A 91 -5.91 -22.05 -5.42
CA ASN A 91 -6.30 -20.66 -5.62
C ASN A 91 -5.09 -19.76 -5.83
N ILE A 92 -4.02 -19.92 -5.07
CA ILE A 92 -2.77 -19.15 -5.24
C ILE A 92 -2.26 -19.30 -6.69
N ARG A 93 -2.18 -20.53 -7.19
CA ARG A 93 -1.74 -20.80 -8.57
C ARG A 93 -2.68 -20.19 -9.61
N ARG A 94 -4.00 -20.35 -9.43
CA ARG A 94 -5.02 -19.76 -10.30
C ARG A 94 -4.88 -18.23 -10.38
N VAL A 95 -4.72 -17.57 -9.22
CA VAL A 95 -4.57 -16.12 -9.16
C VAL A 95 -3.27 -15.69 -9.85
N CYS A 96 -2.16 -16.37 -9.61
CA CYS A 96 -0.88 -16.10 -10.26
C CYS A 96 -1.02 -16.11 -11.79
N GLU A 97 -1.58 -17.18 -12.35
CA GLU A 97 -1.80 -17.32 -13.81
C GLU A 97 -2.71 -16.21 -14.38
N ASN A 98 -3.75 -15.84 -13.64
CA ASN A 98 -4.64 -14.76 -14.04
C ASN A 98 -3.92 -13.40 -14.00
N SER A 99 -3.15 -13.13 -12.94
CA SER A 99 -2.38 -11.88 -12.80
C SER A 99 -1.36 -11.72 -13.92
N LEU A 100 -0.58 -12.78 -14.23
CA LEU A 100 0.37 -12.78 -15.34
C LEU A 100 -0.32 -12.45 -16.68
N ARG A 101 -1.45 -13.10 -16.96
CA ARG A 101 -2.24 -12.87 -18.17
C ARG A 101 -2.82 -11.45 -18.23
N ASN A 102 -3.39 -10.95 -17.14
CA ASN A 102 -4.00 -9.63 -17.09
C ASN A 102 -2.98 -8.51 -17.22
N LEU A 103 -1.83 -8.67 -16.59
CA LEU A 103 -0.72 -7.72 -16.64
C LEU A 103 0.08 -7.82 -17.94
N GLY A 104 -0.02 -8.94 -18.67
CA GLY A 104 0.76 -9.18 -19.88
C GLY A 104 2.26 -9.34 -19.61
N VAL A 105 2.61 -9.87 -18.43
CA VAL A 105 4.01 -10.11 -18.03
C VAL A 105 4.27 -11.61 -17.86
N GLU A 106 5.50 -12.03 -18.07
CA GLU A 106 5.91 -13.43 -17.88
C GLU A 106 6.16 -13.75 -16.39
N THR A 107 6.54 -12.74 -15.61
CA THR A 107 6.92 -12.92 -14.21
C THR A 107 6.40 -11.75 -13.36
N LEU A 108 5.78 -12.04 -12.21
CA LEU A 108 5.43 -11.04 -11.20
C LEU A 108 6.66 -10.63 -10.39
N GLY A 109 6.84 -9.34 -10.13
CA GLY A 109 7.93 -8.84 -9.30
C GLY A 109 7.80 -9.28 -7.84
N ILE A 110 6.67 -8.99 -7.20
CA ILE A 110 6.34 -9.49 -5.85
C ILE A 110 4.92 -10.01 -5.87
N PHE A 111 4.70 -11.19 -5.28
CA PHE A 111 3.38 -11.77 -5.11
C PHE A 111 3.03 -11.84 -3.63
N TYR A 112 2.05 -11.03 -3.21
CA TYR A 112 1.69 -10.90 -1.80
C TYR A 112 0.47 -11.75 -1.42
N GLN A 113 0.53 -12.38 -0.24
CA GLN A 113 -0.69 -12.79 0.45
C GLN A 113 -1.38 -11.52 1.01
N HIS A 114 -2.58 -11.19 0.50
CA HIS A 114 -3.26 -9.92 0.81
C HIS A 114 -3.82 -9.88 2.23
N ARG A 115 -4.39 -10.99 2.68
CA ARG A 115 -4.85 -11.25 4.07
C ARG A 115 -4.59 -12.70 4.41
N ILE A 116 -4.37 -12.97 5.68
CA ILE A 116 -4.19 -14.33 6.17
C ILE A 116 -5.51 -15.09 6.05
N ASP A 117 -5.43 -16.28 5.49
CA ASP A 117 -6.52 -17.26 5.49
C ASP A 117 -6.39 -18.13 6.75
N PRO A 118 -7.38 -18.12 7.66
CA PRO A 118 -7.30 -18.91 8.89
C PRO A 118 -7.33 -20.42 8.63
N ASN A 119 -7.73 -20.84 7.43
CA ASN A 119 -7.86 -22.25 7.06
C ASN A 119 -6.63 -22.81 6.34
N THR A 120 -5.66 -21.96 5.98
CA THR A 120 -4.44 -22.36 5.29
C THR A 120 -3.24 -21.79 6.04
N SER A 121 -2.36 -22.65 6.56
CA SER A 121 -1.20 -22.20 7.30
C SER A 121 -0.24 -21.38 6.41
N VAL A 122 0.45 -20.43 7.01
CA VAL A 122 1.38 -19.56 6.29
C VAL A 122 2.55 -20.34 5.67
N GLU A 123 2.91 -21.48 6.25
CA GLU A 123 3.95 -22.38 5.72
C GLU A 123 3.50 -23.01 4.39
N VAL A 124 2.25 -23.45 4.29
CA VAL A 124 1.67 -23.98 3.03
C VAL A 124 1.62 -22.89 1.97
N VAL A 125 1.24 -21.69 2.35
CA VAL A 125 1.24 -20.53 1.45
C VAL A 125 2.66 -20.23 0.96
N ALA A 126 3.63 -20.15 1.88
CA ALA A 126 5.01 -19.86 1.57
C ALA A 126 5.64 -20.93 0.65
N ASP A 127 5.36 -22.22 0.90
CA ASP A 127 5.85 -23.31 0.07
C ASP A 127 5.24 -23.25 -1.35
N THR A 128 3.95 -22.94 -1.46
CA THR A 128 3.28 -22.76 -2.76
C THR A 128 3.90 -21.61 -3.57
N VAL A 129 4.18 -20.48 -2.93
CA VAL A 129 4.84 -19.35 -3.62
C VAL A 129 6.29 -19.68 -3.97
N LYS A 130 7.01 -20.41 -3.12
CA LYS A 130 8.36 -20.91 -3.40
C LYS A 130 8.40 -21.76 -4.67
N GLU A 131 7.39 -22.61 -4.89
CA GLU A 131 7.27 -23.37 -6.13
C GLU A 131 7.04 -22.45 -7.34
N LEU A 132 6.16 -21.43 -7.24
CA LEU A 132 5.95 -20.44 -8.29
C LEU A 132 7.22 -19.65 -8.63
N ILE A 133 8.07 -19.38 -7.61
CA ILE A 133 9.40 -18.78 -7.81
C ILE A 133 10.30 -19.73 -8.60
N ARG A 134 10.33 -21.02 -8.27
CA ARG A 134 11.11 -22.05 -8.99
C ARG A 134 10.63 -22.21 -10.43
N GLU A 135 9.33 -22.03 -10.68
CA GLU A 135 8.73 -22.05 -12.02
C GLU A 135 9.02 -20.75 -12.82
N GLY A 136 9.64 -19.73 -12.22
CA GLY A 136 9.93 -18.44 -12.87
C GLY A 136 8.73 -17.51 -13.02
N LYS A 137 7.58 -17.83 -12.41
CA LYS A 137 6.34 -17.04 -12.51
C LYS A 137 6.30 -15.87 -11.54
N VAL A 138 7.07 -15.95 -10.45
CA VAL A 138 7.17 -14.96 -9.38
C VAL A 138 8.64 -14.76 -9.06
N LEU A 139 9.10 -13.52 -8.87
CA LEU A 139 10.46 -13.26 -8.41
C LEU A 139 10.56 -13.30 -6.89
N HIS A 140 9.59 -12.72 -6.19
CA HIS A 140 9.67 -12.48 -4.76
C HIS A 140 8.34 -12.73 -4.06
N PHE A 141 8.41 -13.24 -2.84
CA PHE A 141 7.27 -13.43 -1.94
C PHE A 141 7.10 -12.26 -0.99
N GLY A 142 5.85 -11.87 -0.73
CA GLY A 142 5.49 -10.85 0.25
C GLY A 142 4.25 -11.21 1.06
N LEU A 143 4.06 -10.50 2.17
CA LEU A 143 2.90 -10.63 3.06
C LEU A 143 2.32 -9.27 3.39
N CYS A 144 0.98 -9.19 3.57
CA CYS A 144 0.31 -7.98 3.98
C CYS A 144 -0.34 -8.12 5.37
N GLU A 145 -0.19 -7.10 6.22
CA GLU A 145 -0.89 -6.97 7.51
C GLU A 145 -0.68 -8.19 8.44
N VAL A 146 0.55 -8.62 8.58
CA VAL A 146 0.95 -9.78 9.40
C VAL A 146 1.80 -9.35 10.60
N ASN A 147 1.77 -10.14 11.66
CA ASN A 147 2.61 -9.95 12.85
C ASN A 147 4.00 -10.59 12.70
N ALA A 148 4.88 -10.30 13.66
CA ALA A 148 6.25 -10.77 13.69
C ALA A 148 6.40 -12.30 13.65
N GLU A 149 5.53 -13.03 14.34
CA GLU A 149 5.55 -14.50 14.37
C GLU A 149 5.25 -15.09 12.99
N THR A 150 4.19 -14.59 12.34
CA THR A 150 3.81 -15.03 10.98
C THR A 150 4.91 -14.73 9.96
N ILE A 151 5.58 -13.57 10.07
CA ILE A 151 6.73 -13.23 9.22
C ILE A 151 7.82 -14.27 9.36
N ARG A 152 8.23 -14.60 10.58
CA ARG A 152 9.31 -15.58 10.85
C ARG A 152 8.97 -16.97 10.33
N ARG A 153 7.75 -17.43 10.56
CA ARG A 153 7.26 -18.74 10.10
C ARG A 153 7.27 -18.84 8.57
N ALA A 154 6.75 -17.83 7.88
CA ALA A 154 6.77 -17.79 6.42
C ALA A 154 8.21 -17.73 5.87
N HIS A 155 9.04 -16.85 6.45
CA HIS A 155 10.43 -16.63 6.01
C HIS A 155 11.30 -17.89 6.15
N ALA A 156 11.04 -18.73 7.16
CA ALA A 156 11.74 -20.00 7.35
C ALA A 156 11.47 -21.01 6.20
N VAL A 157 10.35 -20.92 5.51
CA VAL A 157 9.97 -21.81 4.40
C VAL A 157 10.38 -21.22 3.05
N CYS A 158 10.03 -19.95 2.84
CA CYS A 158 10.35 -19.18 1.63
C CYS A 158 10.80 -17.77 2.05
N PRO A 159 11.99 -17.30 1.65
CA PRO A 159 12.43 -15.96 2.00
C PRO A 159 11.37 -14.91 1.62
N VAL A 160 10.85 -14.22 2.64
CA VAL A 160 9.95 -13.09 2.45
C VAL A 160 10.79 -11.88 2.08
N THR A 161 10.47 -11.24 0.97
CA THR A 161 11.23 -10.08 0.46
C THR A 161 10.64 -8.76 0.95
N ALA A 162 9.31 -8.69 1.11
CA ALA A 162 8.66 -7.46 1.54
C ALA A 162 7.42 -7.72 2.40
N ILE A 163 7.23 -6.85 3.39
CA ILE A 163 5.98 -6.75 4.17
C ILE A 163 5.25 -5.48 3.74
N GLN A 164 3.96 -5.60 3.44
CA GLN A 164 3.12 -4.46 3.09
C GLN A 164 2.06 -4.24 4.17
N SER A 165 2.15 -3.13 4.92
CA SER A 165 1.20 -2.77 5.98
C SER A 165 0.88 -1.28 5.97
N GLU A 166 -0.27 -0.91 6.55
CA GLU A 166 -0.61 0.50 6.73
C GLU A 166 0.39 1.14 7.71
N TYR A 167 1.06 2.21 7.26
CA TYR A 167 1.99 2.94 8.11
C TYR A 167 2.04 4.41 7.70
N HIS A 168 1.77 5.26 8.68
CA HIS A 168 1.79 6.72 8.58
C HIS A 168 1.65 7.32 9.99
N PHE A 169 1.74 8.63 10.15
CA PHE A 169 1.67 9.32 11.46
C PHE A 169 0.48 8.91 12.35
N MET A 170 -0.66 8.56 11.76
CA MET A 170 -1.87 8.19 12.50
C MET A 170 -2.01 6.67 12.71
N HIS A 171 -1.02 5.86 12.32
CA HIS A 171 -0.99 4.41 12.53
C HIS A 171 0.45 3.92 12.55
N ARG A 172 1.01 3.70 13.75
CA ARG A 172 2.43 3.42 13.98
C ARG A 172 2.69 2.05 14.62
N ASN A 173 1.68 1.20 14.75
CA ASN A 173 1.79 -0.10 15.45
C ASN A 173 2.90 -1.01 14.90
N VAL A 174 3.25 -0.87 13.63
CA VAL A 174 4.32 -1.67 13.00
C VAL A 174 5.70 -1.40 13.58
N GLU A 175 5.90 -0.26 14.25
CA GLU A 175 7.19 0.15 14.82
C GLU A 175 7.64 -0.76 15.96
N GLU A 176 6.70 -1.33 16.71
CA GLU A 176 7.00 -2.14 17.90
C GLU A 176 7.45 -3.56 17.56
N ASN A 177 6.83 -4.18 16.54
CA ASN A 177 7.02 -5.61 16.29
C ASN A 177 7.42 -5.93 14.85
N VAL A 178 6.86 -5.25 13.85
CA VAL A 178 7.04 -5.61 12.43
C VAL A 178 8.33 -5.04 11.87
N LEU A 179 8.59 -3.74 12.07
CA LEU A 179 9.82 -3.11 11.55
C LEU A 179 11.10 -3.72 12.13
N PRO A 180 11.20 -4.05 13.45
CA PRO A 180 12.37 -4.74 13.98
C PRO A 180 12.64 -6.09 13.33
N VAL A 181 11.61 -6.89 13.05
CA VAL A 181 11.76 -8.18 12.34
C VAL A 181 12.15 -7.98 10.88
N CYS A 182 11.61 -6.96 10.21
CA CYS A 182 12.03 -6.62 8.85
C CYS A 182 13.53 -6.26 8.81
N GLU A 183 13.99 -5.44 9.76
CA GLU A 183 15.41 -5.06 9.87
C GLU A 183 16.31 -6.27 10.14
N GLU A 184 15.92 -7.13 11.08
CA GLU A 184 16.66 -8.34 11.45
C GLU A 184 16.81 -9.33 10.29
N LEU A 185 15.73 -9.53 9.52
CA LEU A 185 15.69 -10.53 8.44
C LEU A 185 16.05 -9.96 7.07
N GLY A 186 16.38 -8.67 6.97
CA GLY A 186 16.68 -8.01 5.68
C GLY A 186 15.47 -7.87 4.75
N ILE A 187 14.27 -7.72 5.31
CA ILE A 187 13.00 -7.63 4.58
C ILE A 187 12.65 -6.17 4.32
N GLY A 188 12.27 -5.83 3.10
CA GLY A 188 11.74 -4.51 2.76
C GLY A 188 10.38 -4.25 3.39
N PHE A 189 10.08 -2.99 3.70
CA PHE A 189 8.78 -2.60 4.24
C PHE A 189 8.08 -1.63 3.29
N VAL A 190 6.83 -1.94 2.92
CA VAL A 190 6.05 -1.19 1.92
C VAL A 190 4.81 -0.58 2.58
N PRO A 191 4.88 0.69 3.05
CA PRO A 191 3.71 1.39 3.57
C PRO A 191 2.65 1.60 2.49
N TYR A 192 1.48 0.98 2.64
CA TYR A 192 0.32 1.38 1.86
C TYR A 192 -0.47 2.47 2.58
N SER A 193 -1.26 3.24 1.84
CA SER A 193 -1.96 4.43 2.35
C SER A 193 -1.06 5.40 3.14
N PRO A 194 0.17 5.70 2.69
CA PRO A 194 1.15 6.48 3.47
C PRO A 194 0.67 7.89 3.81
N LEU A 195 -0.34 8.40 3.08
CA LEU A 195 -1.03 9.66 3.35
C LEU A 195 -2.40 9.47 4.04
N ASN A 196 -2.62 8.33 4.70
CA ASN A 196 -3.92 7.99 5.30
C ASN A 196 -5.07 8.28 4.32
N ARG A 197 -5.03 7.64 3.15
CA ARG A 197 -6.05 7.78 2.09
C ARG A 197 -6.30 9.23 1.66
N GLY A 198 -5.26 10.09 1.72
CA GLY A 198 -5.28 11.50 1.34
C GLY A 198 -5.52 12.48 2.49
N PHE A 199 -5.81 11.99 3.71
CA PHE A 199 -6.07 12.87 4.86
C PHE A 199 -4.84 13.73 5.22
N LEU A 200 -3.65 13.14 5.25
CA LEU A 200 -2.40 13.84 5.59
C LEU A 200 -1.93 14.82 4.50
N GLY A 201 -2.59 14.82 3.33
CA GLY A 201 -2.34 15.82 2.30
C GLY A 201 -3.02 17.17 2.55
N GLY A 202 -3.88 17.28 3.58
CA GLY A 202 -4.47 18.54 4.02
C GLY A 202 -5.69 19.03 3.20
N MET A 203 -6.16 18.26 2.23
CA MET A 203 -7.31 18.63 1.38
C MET A 203 -8.66 18.11 1.89
N ILE A 204 -8.64 17.28 2.93
CA ILE A 204 -9.85 16.71 3.55
C ILE A 204 -10.16 17.49 4.83
N ASN A 205 -11.41 17.89 4.98
CA ASN A 205 -11.95 18.57 6.16
C ASN A 205 -13.34 18.02 6.51
N GLU A 206 -13.95 18.48 7.60
CA GLU A 206 -15.26 18.00 8.08
C GLU A 206 -16.43 18.24 7.12
N TYR A 207 -16.24 19.09 6.13
CA TYR A 207 -17.25 19.36 5.07
C TYR A 207 -17.05 18.46 3.85
N THR A 208 -15.93 17.74 3.77
CA THR A 208 -15.66 16.81 2.66
C THR A 208 -16.72 15.71 2.63
N ARG A 209 -17.27 15.43 1.46
CA ARG A 209 -18.22 14.35 1.23
C ARG A 209 -17.60 13.31 0.31
N PHE A 210 -17.76 12.06 0.69
CA PHE A 210 -17.28 10.92 -0.09
C PHE A 210 -18.47 10.27 -0.80
N GLU A 211 -18.30 9.90 -2.05
CA GLU A 211 -19.36 9.31 -2.87
C GLU A 211 -19.76 7.91 -2.37
N ALA A 212 -21.04 7.74 -2.02
CA ALA A 212 -21.56 6.55 -1.37
C ALA A 212 -21.32 5.25 -2.14
N ALA A 213 -21.42 5.30 -3.46
CA ALA A 213 -21.39 4.10 -4.29
C ALA A 213 -19.99 3.51 -4.45
N ASN A 214 -18.93 4.31 -4.26
CA ASN A 214 -17.59 3.91 -4.71
C ASN A 214 -16.46 4.26 -3.74
N ASP A 215 -16.62 5.21 -2.84
CA ASP A 215 -15.55 5.66 -1.95
C ASP A 215 -15.64 4.97 -0.58
N ASN A 216 -14.71 4.08 -0.28
CA ASN A 216 -14.71 3.35 0.98
C ASN A 216 -14.43 4.23 2.21
N ARG A 217 -13.92 5.45 2.05
CA ARG A 217 -13.71 6.38 3.18
C ARG A 217 -14.99 6.77 3.88
N GLN A 218 -16.12 6.78 3.15
CA GLN A 218 -17.43 7.10 3.71
C GLN A 218 -17.81 6.25 4.93
N THR A 219 -17.42 4.98 4.96
CA THR A 219 -17.78 4.04 6.05
C THR A 219 -16.70 3.88 7.12
N LEU A 220 -15.50 4.42 6.88
CA LEU A 220 -14.39 4.27 7.81
C LEU A 220 -14.56 5.21 9.02
N PRO A 221 -14.40 4.72 10.27
CA PRO A 221 -14.60 5.54 11.47
C PRO A 221 -13.72 6.79 11.51
N ARG A 222 -12.48 6.72 11.02
CA ARG A 222 -11.54 7.85 10.98
C ARG A 222 -11.96 8.96 10.02
N PHE A 223 -12.85 8.67 9.07
CA PHE A 223 -13.33 9.61 8.07
C PHE A 223 -14.75 10.15 8.37
N GLN A 224 -15.28 9.89 9.57
CA GLN A 224 -16.52 10.54 10.00
C GLN A 224 -16.24 12.02 10.36
N PRO A 225 -17.20 12.94 10.18
CA PRO A 225 -16.97 14.38 10.31
C PRO A 225 -16.31 14.79 11.62
N ASP A 226 -16.74 14.23 12.76
CA ASP A 226 -16.18 14.56 14.07
C ASP A 226 -14.74 14.04 14.23
N ALA A 227 -14.44 12.84 13.72
CA ALA A 227 -13.10 12.30 13.71
C ALA A 227 -12.18 13.12 12.80
N ILE A 228 -12.65 13.52 11.61
CA ILE A 228 -11.91 14.40 10.70
C ILE A 228 -11.57 15.70 11.42
N ARG A 229 -12.56 16.39 12.02
CA ARG A 229 -12.37 17.65 12.74
C ARG A 229 -11.31 17.52 13.84
N ALA A 230 -11.39 16.48 14.66
CA ALA A 230 -10.43 16.25 15.73
C ALA A 230 -9.01 16.00 15.23
N ASN A 231 -8.89 15.20 14.16
CA ASN A 231 -7.61 14.79 13.58
C ASN A 231 -6.94 15.87 12.69
N MET A 232 -7.66 16.92 12.29
CA MET A 232 -7.09 18.05 11.54
C MET A 232 -5.93 18.72 12.27
N ARG A 233 -5.86 18.62 13.59
CA ARG A 233 -4.73 19.11 14.39
C ARG A 233 -3.40 18.44 14.00
N ILE A 234 -3.44 17.17 13.58
CA ILE A 234 -2.25 16.46 13.07
C ILE A 234 -1.80 17.09 11.75
N VAL A 235 -2.74 17.35 10.85
CA VAL A 235 -2.45 18.00 9.56
C VAL A 235 -1.87 19.41 9.78
N GLU A 236 -2.36 20.14 10.77
CA GLU A 236 -1.81 21.46 11.09
C GLU A 236 -0.37 21.38 11.59
N VAL A 237 -0.01 20.40 12.42
CA VAL A 237 1.39 20.16 12.80
C VAL A 237 2.27 19.96 11.56
N LEU A 238 1.84 19.08 10.62
CA LEU A 238 2.59 18.84 9.38
C LEU A 238 2.70 20.11 8.53
N ASN A 239 1.63 20.91 8.48
CA ASN A 239 1.56 22.15 7.72
C ASN A 239 2.51 23.21 8.30
N VAL A 240 2.50 23.42 9.62
CA VAL A 240 3.40 24.34 10.31
C VAL A 240 4.86 23.93 10.09
N PHE A 241 5.17 22.66 10.30
CA PHE A 241 6.51 22.11 10.07
C PHE A 241 6.96 22.27 8.61
N GLY A 242 6.08 22.01 7.65
CA GLY A 242 6.36 22.12 6.22
C GLY A 242 6.56 23.56 5.75
N ARG A 243 5.78 24.53 6.25
CA ARG A 243 5.85 25.95 5.84
C ARG A 243 7.24 26.54 6.02
N THR A 244 7.92 26.23 7.11
CA THR A 244 9.27 26.75 7.40
C THR A 244 10.34 26.20 6.43
N ARG A 245 10.00 25.13 5.70
CA ARG A 245 10.89 24.42 4.76
C ARG A 245 10.42 24.52 3.31
N GLY A 246 9.32 25.21 3.03
CA GLY A 246 8.74 25.31 1.69
C GLY A 246 8.22 23.99 1.13
N ILE A 247 7.78 23.06 1.99
CA ILE A 247 7.25 21.74 1.61
C ILE A 247 5.83 21.53 2.12
N THR A 248 5.07 20.70 1.43
CA THR A 248 3.66 20.44 1.76
C THR A 248 3.50 19.40 2.86
N PRO A 249 2.33 19.33 3.54
CA PRO A 249 2.03 18.28 4.51
C PRO A 249 2.18 16.86 3.94
N ALA A 250 1.79 16.64 2.68
CA ALA A 250 1.98 15.38 1.99
C ALA A 250 3.47 15.01 1.86
N GLN A 251 4.30 15.99 1.49
CA GLN A 251 5.75 15.79 1.40
C GLN A 251 6.37 15.53 2.77
N VAL A 252 5.92 16.23 3.82
CA VAL A 252 6.37 15.96 5.20
C VAL A 252 6.06 14.52 5.59
N ALA A 253 4.83 14.05 5.34
CA ALA A 253 4.40 12.70 5.72
C ALA A 253 5.17 11.61 4.94
N LEU A 254 5.39 11.79 3.64
CA LEU A 254 6.12 10.83 2.82
C LEU A 254 7.63 10.83 3.15
N ALA A 255 8.22 12.00 3.29
CA ALA A 255 9.63 12.13 3.67
C ALA A 255 9.89 11.52 5.05
N TRP A 256 9.01 11.74 6.03
CA TRP A 256 9.12 11.13 7.35
C TRP A 256 9.23 9.60 7.24
N LEU A 257 8.36 8.93 6.48
CA LEU A 257 8.44 7.47 6.26
C LEU A 257 9.80 7.03 5.71
N MET A 258 10.27 7.72 4.67
CA MET A 258 11.54 7.38 4.00
C MET A 258 12.78 7.72 4.84
N ASN A 259 12.66 8.63 5.81
CA ASN A 259 13.73 8.94 6.76
C ASN A 259 13.73 8.03 8.01
N LYS A 260 12.68 7.21 8.23
CA LYS A 260 12.64 6.27 9.38
C LYS A 260 13.65 5.15 9.23
N LYS A 261 13.68 4.48 8.08
CA LYS A 261 14.60 3.35 7.80
C LYS A 261 14.84 3.25 6.28
N PRO A 262 16.06 2.85 5.86
CA PRO A 262 16.42 2.79 4.44
C PRO A 262 15.68 1.71 3.64
N PHE A 263 15.05 0.75 4.32
CA PHE A 263 14.30 -0.33 3.68
C PHE A 263 12.80 -0.04 3.55
N ILE A 264 12.35 1.19 3.87
CA ILE A 264 10.95 1.61 3.74
C ILE A 264 10.71 2.24 2.38
N VAL A 265 9.78 1.67 1.61
CA VAL A 265 9.41 2.11 0.26
C VAL A 265 7.89 2.38 0.22
N PRO A 266 7.43 3.62 0.48
CA PRO A 266 6.00 3.93 0.47
C PRO A 266 5.41 3.86 -0.95
N ILE A 267 4.12 3.50 -1.04
CA ILE A 267 3.38 3.39 -2.30
C ILE A 267 2.16 4.33 -2.33
N PRO A 268 2.35 5.66 -2.32
CA PRO A 268 1.23 6.58 -2.46
C PRO A 268 0.56 6.39 -3.81
N GLY A 269 -0.78 6.34 -3.82
CA GLY A 269 -1.58 6.36 -5.03
C GLY A 269 -2.13 7.75 -5.30
N THR A 270 -2.20 8.14 -6.57
CA THR A 270 -2.82 9.38 -7.01
C THR A 270 -3.50 9.22 -8.35
N THR A 271 -4.43 10.14 -8.68
CA THR A 271 -5.10 10.26 -9.97
C THR A 271 -4.70 11.53 -10.72
N LYS A 272 -3.76 12.32 -10.16
CA LYS A 272 -3.33 13.63 -10.70
C LYS A 272 -1.83 13.68 -10.87
N LEU A 273 -1.38 14.18 -12.02
CA LEU A 273 0.03 14.35 -12.32
C LEU A 273 0.73 15.30 -11.31
N SER A 274 0.08 16.40 -10.94
CA SER A 274 0.63 17.34 -9.95
C SER A 274 0.89 16.70 -8.59
N HIS A 275 0.01 15.79 -8.15
CA HIS A 275 0.22 15.04 -6.91
C HIS A 275 1.32 13.97 -7.05
N LEU A 276 1.48 13.37 -8.23
CA LEU A 276 2.60 12.47 -8.50
C LEU A 276 3.92 13.22 -8.36
N GLU A 277 4.05 14.38 -9.01
CA GLU A 277 5.23 15.22 -8.96
C GLU A 277 5.54 15.71 -7.54
N GLU A 278 4.51 16.15 -6.81
CA GLU A 278 4.60 16.54 -5.41
C GLU A 278 5.13 15.39 -4.53
N ASN A 279 4.54 14.20 -4.66
CA ASN A 279 4.93 13.02 -3.91
C ASN A 279 6.38 12.61 -4.20
N LEU A 280 6.79 12.59 -5.47
CA LEU A 280 8.13 12.16 -5.86
C LEU A 280 9.24 13.07 -5.29
N ARG A 281 8.97 14.38 -5.20
CA ARG A 281 9.92 15.33 -4.57
C ARG A 281 10.17 15.01 -3.09
N ALA A 282 9.25 14.33 -2.41
CA ALA A 282 9.47 13.94 -1.02
C ALA A 282 10.67 12.98 -0.84
N ALA A 283 11.08 12.25 -1.89
CA ALA A 283 12.23 11.36 -1.85
C ALA A 283 13.57 12.09 -1.71
N GLU A 284 13.61 13.39 -2.02
CA GLU A 284 14.80 14.22 -1.90
C GLU A 284 14.93 14.90 -0.53
N ILE A 285 13.84 14.91 0.25
CA ILE A 285 13.79 15.60 1.54
C ILE A 285 14.49 14.76 2.61
N ARG A 286 15.41 15.39 3.32
CA ARG A 286 16.10 14.79 4.47
C ARG A 286 15.79 15.57 5.72
N PHE A 287 15.44 14.86 6.77
CA PHE A 287 15.26 15.41 8.12
C PHE A 287 16.43 15.01 9.01
N THR A 288 16.87 15.94 9.83
CA THR A 288 17.79 15.64 10.92
C THR A 288 17.11 14.80 12.00
N GLU A 289 17.87 14.13 12.86
CA GLU A 289 17.32 13.39 14.00
C GLU A 289 16.51 14.29 14.95
N SER A 290 16.92 15.55 15.09
CA SER A 290 16.18 16.53 15.91
C SER A 290 14.83 16.88 15.29
N GLU A 291 14.79 17.10 13.96
CA GLU A 291 13.56 17.38 13.24
C GLU A 291 12.59 16.19 13.25
N MET A 292 13.11 14.96 13.09
CA MET A 292 12.32 13.74 13.19
C MET A 292 11.67 13.63 14.57
N ARG A 293 12.44 13.84 15.63
CA ARG A 293 11.97 13.77 17.01
C ARG A 293 10.93 14.86 17.30
N GLU A 294 11.21 16.13 16.98
CA GLU A 294 10.27 17.24 17.14
C GLU A 294 8.92 16.95 16.49
N LEU A 295 8.95 16.48 15.25
CA LEU A 295 7.76 16.16 14.47
C LEU A 295 6.97 15.00 15.10
N GLU A 296 7.66 13.95 15.51
CA GLU A 296 7.03 12.78 16.14
C GLU A 296 6.42 13.12 17.51
N GLU A 297 7.10 13.88 18.33
CA GLU A 297 6.60 14.33 19.64
C GLU A 297 5.36 15.24 19.48
N ALA A 298 5.42 16.19 18.54
CA ALA A 298 4.29 17.09 18.27
C ALA A 298 3.04 16.32 17.79
N VAL A 299 3.20 15.31 16.94
CA VAL A 299 2.08 14.47 16.49
C VAL A 299 1.61 13.53 17.59
N ALA A 300 2.52 12.91 18.36
CA ALA A 300 2.17 11.99 19.44
C ALA A 300 1.36 12.63 20.58
N ALA A 301 1.51 13.96 20.75
CA ALA A 301 0.71 14.73 21.72
C ALA A 301 -0.79 14.84 21.32
N ILE A 302 -1.16 14.42 20.10
CA ILE A 302 -2.53 14.53 19.58
C ILE A 302 -3.15 13.12 19.49
N PRO A 303 -4.19 12.82 20.30
CA PRO A 303 -4.85 11.52 20.19
C PRO A 303 -5.55 11.37 18.85
N VAL A 304 -5.33 10.24 18.20
CA VAL A 304 -6.01 9.88 16.94
C VAL A 304 -7.41 9.38 17.24
N ILE A 305 -8.42 10.03 16.66
CA ILE A 305 -9.83 9.66 16.82
C ILE A 305 -10.30 8.81 15.63
N GLY A 306 -10.99 7.73 15.95
CA GLY A 306 -11.52 6.77 14.97
C GLY A 306 -10.51 5.68 14.55
N SER A 307 -11.00 4.44 14.50
CA SER A 307 -10.21 3.32 13.98
C SER A 307 -9.99 3.45 12.48
N ARG A 308 -8.90 2.85 11.98
CA ARG A 308 -8.55 2.84 10.54
C ARG A 308 -9.52 2.02 9.69
N TYR A 309 -10.08 0.99 10.28
CA TYR A 309 -11.00 0.04 9.68
C TYR A 309 -12.28 -0.12 10.51
N ASP A 310 -13.33 -0.63 9.89
CA ASP A 310 -14.47 -1.20 10.58
C ASP A 310 -14.09 -2.54 11.27
N ALA A 311 -14.98 -3.07 12.11
CA ALA A 311 -14.70 -4.27 12.90
C ALA A 311 -14.40 -5.50 12.04
N LEU A 312 -15.07 -5.66 10.89
CA LEU A 312 -14.85 -6.80 9.98
C LEU A 312 -13.48 -6.71 9.31
N GLN A 313 -13.09 -5.54 8.83
CA GLN A 313 -11.78 -5.35 8.21
C GLN A 313 -10.65 -5.46 9.24
N GLU A 314 -10.85 -4.94 10.45
CA GLU A 314 -9.86 -5.00 11.53
C GLU A 314 -9.64 -6.45 12.03
N SER A 315 -10.67 -7.33 11.95
CA SER A 315 -10.53 -8.75 12.30
C SER A 315 -9.64 -9.56 11.36
N LYS A 316 -9.34 -9.02 10.17
CA LYS A 316 -8.54 -9.69 9.13
C LYS A 316 -7.06 -9.29 9.15
N VAL A 317 -6.67 -8.41 10.04
CA VAL A 317 -5.28 -7.97 10.19
C VAL A 317 -4.72 -8.55 11.48
N GLN A 318 -3.47 -8.98 11.43
CA GLN A 318 -2.79 -9.48 12.62
C GLN A 318 -2.17 -8.30 13.40
N LYS A 319 -2.14 -8.45 14.73
CA LYS A 319 -1.58 -7.44 15.66
C LYS A 319 -0.26 -7.94 16.22
#